data_67f0efe0e6a77adaa641946267a5cbd6
#
_entry.id   67f0efe0e6a77adaa641946267a5cbd6
#
_cell.length_a   1.000
_cell.length_b   1.000
_cell.length_c   1.000
_cell.angle_alpha   90.00
_cell.angle_beta   90.00
_cell.angle_gamma   90.00
#
_symmetry.space_group_name_H-M   'P 1'
#
loop_
_entity.id
_entity.type
_entity.pdbx_description
1 polymer ?
#
loop_
_entity_poly.entity_id
_entity_poly.type
_entity_poly.pdbx_seq_one_letter_code
_entity_poly.pdbx_strand_id
1 'polypeptide(L)'
;LDDAAINTFASDYGILAVSVAAQHKANAVLASSLAAQGVYLGEVVVAGFVQNTPGADQHPQALDPDDIAEAFWQMHTTRATHSRIFPFR
;
A
#
# COMPACT_ATOMS: atom_id res chain seq x y z
N LEU A 1 16.58 -11.80 14.11
CA LEU A 1 17.19 -10.47 14.14
C LEU A 1 17.89 -10.24 15.46
N ASP A 2 19.07 -9.60 15.44
CA ASP A 2 19.73 -9.18 16.67
C ASP A 2 19.14 -7.85 17.19
N ASP A 3 19.51 -7.47 18.40
CA ASP A 3 18.97 -6.26 19.03
C ASP A 3 19.31 -5.00 18.24
N ALA A 4 20.51 -4.93 17.64
CA ALA A 4 20.92 -3.78 16.85
C ALA A 4 20.05 -3.63 15.59
N ALA A 5 19.76 -4.73 14.90
CA ALA A 5 18.91 -4.72 13.72
C ALA A 5 17.47 -4.32 14.07
N ILE A 6 16.96 -4.82 15.20
CA ILE A 6 15.62 -4.46 15.68
C ILE A 6 15.55 -2.98 16.02
N ASN A 7 16.56 -2.45 16.70
CA ASN A 7 16.60 -1.04 17.07
C ASN A 7 16.70 -0.15 15.83
N THR A 8 17.49 -0.52 14.83
CA THR A 8 17.61 0.22 13.58
C THR A 8 16.27 0.24 12.84
N PHE A 9 15.60 -0.89 12.73
CA PHE A 9 14.30 -0.97 12.09
C PHE A 9 13.27 -0.10 12.83
N ALA A 10 13.21 -0.21 14.15
CA ALA A 10 12.26 0.56 14.95
C ALA A 10 12.53 2.07 14.84
N SER A 11 13.82 2.47 14.80
CA SER A 11 14.21 3.86 14.68
C SER A 11 13.87 4.47 13.32
N ASP A 12 14.10 3.71 12.23
CA ASP A 12 13.98 4.22 10.85
C ASP A 12 12.59 4.02 10.27
N TYR A 13 11.93 2.90 10.60
CA TYR A 13 10.69 2.47 9.94
C TYR A 13 9.56 2.12 10.88
N GLY A 14 9.81 2.04 12.20
CA GLY A 14 8.83 1.53 13.15
C GLY A 14 7.52 2.31 13.15
N ILE A 15 7.61 3.64 13.22
CA ILE A 15 6.42 4.51 13.21
C ILE A 15 5.70 4.41 11.88
N LEU A 16 6.44 4.40 10.78
CA LEU A 16 5.86 4.24 9.45
C LEU A 16 5.13 2.91 9.31
N ALA A 17 5.75 1.82 9.77
CA ALA A 17 5.16 0.48 9.70
C ALA A 17 3.87 0.40 10.51
N VAL A 18 3.85 0.97 11.71
CA VAL A 18 2.65 1.00 12.57
C VAL A 18 1.56 1.84 11.92
N SER A 19 1.90 3.02 11.40
CA SER A 19 0.94 3.92 10.76
C SER A 19 0.31 3.29 9.53
N VAL A 20 1.11 2.62 8.69
CA VAL A 20 0.62 1.96 7.48
C VAL A 20 -0.26 0.76 7.84
N ALA A 21 0.13 -0.02 8.84
CA ALA A 21 -0.67 -1.15 9.30
C ALA A 21 -2.02 -0.69 9.87
N ALA A 22 -2.02 0.40 10.63
CA ALA A 22 -3.25 0.99 11.17
C ALA A 22 -4.15 1.50 10.04
N GLN A 23 -3.60 2.16 9.05
CA GLN A 23 -4.35 2.63 7.88
C GLN A 23 -4.96 1.47 7.11
N HIS A 24 -4.19 0.42 6.87
CA HIS A 24 -4.67 -0.76 6.16
C HIS A 24 -5.86 -1.41 6.90
N LYS A 25 -5.75 -1.56 8.22
CA LYS A 25 -6.83 -2.10 9.02
C LYS A 25 -8.04 -1.19 9.05
N ALA A 26 -7.83 0.11 9.19
CA ALA A 26 -8.91 1.10 9.17
C ALA A 26 -9.66 1.07 7.84
N ASN A 27 -8.94 0.95 6.72
CA ASN A 27 -9.55 0.85 5.39
C ASN A 27 -10.42 -0.40 5.27
N ALA A 28 -10.01 -1.54 5.82
CA ALA A 28 -10.79 -2.75 5.80
C ALA A 28 -12.12 -2.60 6.58
N VAL A 29 -12.04 -1.99 7.76
CA VAL A 29 -13.23 -1.72 8.58
C VAL A 29 -14.17 -0.76 7.88
N LEU A 30 -13.63 0.34 7.35
CA LEU A 30 -14.42 1.35 6.64
C LEU A 30 -15.03 0.81 5.35
N ALA A 31 -14.30 -0.01 4.59
CA ALA A 31 -14.81 -0.59 3.36
C ALA A 31 -16.08 -1.42 3.60
N SER A 32 -16.08 -2.20 4.68
CA SER A 32 -17.24 -2.99 5.07
C SER A 32 -18.43 -2.11 5.45
N SER A 33 -18.20 -1.09 6.27
CA SER A 33 -19.26 -0.17 6.72
C SER A 33 -19.83 0.65 5.58
N LEU A 34 -18.97 1.14 4.68
CA LEU A 34 -19.39 1.97 3.56
C LEU A 34 -20.10 1.16 2.47
N ALA A 35 -19.70 -0.09 2.27
CA ALA A 35 -20.36 -0.96 1.29
C ALA A 35 -21.85 -1.12 1.61
N ALA A 36 -22.20 -1.19 2.89
CA ALA A 36 -23.60 -1.25 3.32
C ALA A 36 -24.39 0.00 2.96
N GLN A 37 -23.69 1.12 2.71
CA GLN A 37 -24.30 2.40 2.32
C GLN A 37 -24.16 2.67 0.81
N GLY A 38 -23.68 1.69 0.04
CA GLY A 38 -23.50 1.82 -1.39
C GLY A 38 -22.25 2.62 -1.79
N VAL A 39 -21.31 2.80 -0.88
CA VAL A 39 -20.05 3.53 -1.13
C VAL A 39 -18.89 2.54 -1.24
N TYR A 40 -18.14 2.64 -2.34
CA TYR A 40 -16.95 1.81 -2.55
C TYR A 40 -15.71 2.51 -2.00
N LEU A 41 -14.93 1.78 -1.20
CA LEU A 41 -13.61 2.19 -0.75
C LEU A 41 -12.60 1.17 -1.27
N GLY A 42 -11.64 1.62 -2.08
CA GLY A 42 -10.58 0.76 -2.61
C GLY A 42 -9.20 1.21 -2.13
N GLU A 43 -8.31 0.25 -1.96
CA GLU A 43 -6.91 0.55 -1.67
C GLU A 43 -5.99 -0.32 -2.52
N VAL A 44 -4.83 0.25 -2.88
CA VAL A 44 -3.72 -0.49 -3.50
C VAL A 44 -2.56 -0.47 -2.52
N VAL A 45 -2.11 -1.65 -2.12
CA VAL A 45 -0.93 -1.80 -1.26
C VAL A 45 0.29 -1.88 -2.18
N VAL A 46 1.13 -0.85 -2.16
CA VAL A 46 2.30 -0.76 -3.02
C VAL A 46 3.47 -1.46 -2.35
N ALA A 47 3.92 -2.57 -2.94
CA ALA A 47 4.96 -3.42 -2.38
C ALA A 47 6.30 -3.17 -3.11
N GLY A 48 6.89 -2.00 -2.91
CA GLY A 48 8.16 -1.64 -3.52
C GLY A 48 8.38 -0.15 -3.61
N PHE A 49 9.53 0.24 -4.13
CA PHE A 49 9.82 1.63 -4.41
C PHE A 49 9.18 2.05 -5.73
N VAL A 50 8.79 3.32 -5.82
CA VAL A 50 8.13 3.87 -7.00
C VAL A 50 9.14 4.73 -7.75
N GLN A 51 9.20 4.61 -9.07
CA GLN A 51 10.07 5.43 -9.93
C GLN A 51 9.77 6.91 -9.72
N ASN A 52 10.80 7.73 -9.92
CA ASN A 52 10.74 9.20 -9.81
C ASN A 52 10.48 9.69 -8.36
N THR A 53 10.74 8.84 -7.38
CA THR A 53 10.69 9.22 -5.97
C THR A 53 12.10 9.15 -5.35
N PRO A 54 12.36 9.84 -4.21
CA PRO A 54 13.66 9.76 -3.56
C PRO A 54 14.07 8.32 -3.25
N GLY A 55 15.29 7.94 -3.64
CA GLY A 55 15.83 6.60 -3.41
C GLY A 55 15.50 5.57 -4.49
N ALA A 56 14.62 5.89 -5.43
CA ALA A 56 14.22 4.94 -6.48
C ALA A 56 15.39 4.56 -7.40
N ASP A 57 16.33 5.44 -7.61
CA ASP A 57 17.52 5.20 -8.42
C ASP A 57 18.43 4.10 -7.87
N GLN A 58 18.31 3.78 -6.58
CA GLN A 58 19.03 2.70 -5.92
C GLN A 58 18.28 1.36 -6.03
N HIS A 59 17.10 1.36 -6.65
CA HIS A 59 16.25 0.18 -6.78
C HIS A 59 15.88 -0.04 -8.24
N PRO A 60 16.64 -0.87 -8.98
CA PRO A 60 16.42 -1.06 -10.42
C PRO A 60 15.07 -1.68 -10.75
N GLN A 61 14.39 -2.25 -9.76
CA GLN A 61 13.04 -2.81 -9.94
C GLN A 61 11.94 -1.90 -9.40
N ALA A 62 12.23 -0.60 -9.27
CA ALA A 62 11.23 0.37 -8.85
C ALA A 62 10.02 0.36 -9.78
N LEU A 63 8.83 0.49 -9.18
CA LEU A 63 7.56 0.35 -9.87
C LEU A 63 7.21 1.60 -10.66
N ASP A 64 6.59 1.40 -11.82
CA ASP A 64 6.12 2.51 -12.65
C ASP A 64 4.84 3.09 -12.05
N PRO A 65 4.81 4.40 -11.74
CA PRO A 65 3.61 5.02 -11.18
C PRO A 65 2.40 4.95 -12.13
N ASP A 66 2.60 4.88 -13.43
CA ASP A 66 1.49 4.73 -14.38
C ASP A 66 0.80 3.37 -14.22
N ASP A 67 1.56 2.31 -13.92
CA ASP A 67 1.00 1.00 -13.65
C ASP A 67 0.19 0.99 -12.35
N ILE A 68 0.62 1.75 -11.35
CA ILE A 68 -0.14 1.90 -10.10
C ILE A 68 -1.45 2.65 -10.37
N ALA A 69 -1.41 3.70 -11.17
CA ALA A 69 -2.61 4.43 -11.57
C ALA A 69 -3.59 3.54 -12.32
N GLU A 70 -3.09 2.67 -13.20
CA GLU A 70 -3.93 1.70 -13.91
C GLU A 70 -4.57 0.71 -12.95
N ALA A 71 -3.85 0.28 -11.91
CA ALA A 71 -4.41 -0.60 -10.88
C ALA A 71 -5.59 0.06 -10.17
N PHE A 72 -5.48 1.34 -9.81
CA PHE A 72 -6.59 2.11 -9.23
C PHE A 72 -7.77 2.21 -10.19
N TRP A 73 -7.50 2.47 -11.47
CA TRP A 73 -8.56 2.57 -12.47
C TRP A 73 -9.32 1.26 -12.62
N GLN A 74 -8.60 0.13 -12.67
CA GLN A 74 -9.20 -1.19 -12.75
C GLN A 74 -10.08 -1.48 -11.53
N MET A 75 -9.62 -1.13 -10.34
CA MET A 75 -10.41 -1.31 -9.12
C MET A 75 -11.67 -0.46 -9.15
N HIS A 76 -11.55 0.78 -9.61
CA HIS A 76 -12.68 1.69 -9.71
C HIS A 76 -13.75 1.16 -10.69
N THR A 77 -13.33 0.61 -11.82
CA THR A 77 -14.27 0.14 -12.84
C THR A 77 -14.91 -1.20 -12.50
N THR A 78 -14.18 -2.10 -11.86
CA THR A 78 -14.68 -3.43 -11.51
C THR A 78 -15.31 -3.51 -10.13
N ARG A 79 -14.73 -2.80 -9.15
CA ARG A 79 -15.18 -2.79 -7.75
C ARG A 79 -15.35 -4.18 -7.14
N ALA A 80 -14.57 -5.15 -7.63
CA ALA A 80 -14.69 -6.55 -7.22
C ALA A 80 -14.05 -6.81 -5.85
N THR A 81 -13.00 -6.04 -5.50
CA THR A 81 -12.29 -6.16 -4.23
C THR A 81 -12.04 -4.79 -3.66
N HIS A 82 -11.85 -4.69 -2.33
CA HIS A 82 -11.50 -3.41 -1.72
C HIS A 82 -9.99 -3.21 -1.59
N SER A 83 -9.19 -4.27 -1.67
CA SER A 83 -7.74 -4.19 -1.46
C SER A 83 -7.00 -5.11 -2.42
N ARG A 84 -5.93 -4.61 -3.03
CA ARG A 84 -5.04 -5.37 -3.90
C ARG A 84 -3.60 -4.98 -3.62
N ILE A 85 -2.70 -5.96 -3.70
CA ILE A 85 -1.27 -5.72 -3.59
C ILE A 85 -0.70 -5.50 -4.99
N PHE A 86 0.10 -4.46 -5.18
CA PHE A 86 0.81 -4.20 -6.42
C PHE A 86 2.32 -4.31 -6.19
N PRO A 87 3.09 -5.02 -7.01
CA PRO A 87 2.65 -5.79 -8.18
C PRO A 87 1.75 -6.97 -7.78
N PHE A 88 0.79 -7.28 -8.63
CA PHE A 88 -0.20 -8.32 -8.36
C PHE A 88 0.45 -9.69 -8.25
N ARG A 89 -0.02 -10.47 -7.31
CA ARG A 89 0.49 -11.80 -7.02
C ARG A 89 -0.63 -12.83 -7.13
#